data_a79d7e6b74bc1a736359040ffd7dd6a4
#
_entry.id   a79d7e6b74bc1a736359040ffd7dd6a4
#
_cell.length_a   1.000
_cell.length_b   1.000
_cell.length_c   1.000
_cell.angle_alpha   90.00
_cell.angle_beta   90.00
_cell.angle_gamma   90.00
#
_symmetry.space_group_name_H-M   'P 1'
#
loop_
_entity.id
_entity.type
_entity.pdbx_description
1 polymer ?
#
loop_
_entity_poly.entity_id
_entity_poly.type
_entity_poly.pdbx_seq_one_letter_code
_entity_poly.pdbx_strand_id
1 'polypeptide(L)'
;MGLSANAEESGTCGPDLRWHLTDNGVLTISGKGEMYDYSYSKRAPWGKYDIKRNIIGDSITTIGGRAFYNCSALTSVTIPNSVTTIGEYAFHDCIYNHRTTKTNQKYPSVNL
;
A
#
# COMPACT_ATOMS: atom_id res chain seq x y z
N MET A 1 -13.61 -20.85 -16.52
CA MET A 1 -13.42 -20.15 -16.22
C MET A 1 -12.48 -19.52 -16.42
N GLY A 2 -12.36 -18.99 -17.00
CA GLY A 2 -11.30 -18.32 -17.33
C GLY A 2 -10.80 -17.73 -16.18
N LEU A 3 -9.90 -18.26 -15.71
CA LEU A 3 -9.24 -17.61 -14.67
C LEU A 3 -8.52 -16.48 -15.23
N SER A 4 -8.69 -15.34 -14.68
CA SER A 4 -7.80 -14.24 -15.05
C SER A 4 -6.42 -14.59 -14.54
N ALA A 5 -5.43 -14.07 -15.20
CA ALA A 5 -4.05 -14.21 -14.76
C ALA A 5 -3.84 -13.59 -13.38
N ASN A 6 -4.75 -12.68 -12.98
CA ASN A 6 -4.65 -12.00 -11.72
C ASN A 6 -5.77 -12.43 -10.79
N ALA A 7 -5.92 -13.74 -10.63
CA ALA A 7 -6.91 -14.23 -9.69
C ALA A 7 -6.77 -13.50 -8.36
N GLU A 8 -7.87 -13.40 -7.65
CA GLU A 8 -7.88 -12.70 -6.37
C GLU A 8 -6.92 -13.35 -5.38
N GLU A 9 -6.23 -12.52 -4.64
CA GLU A 9 -5.28 -12.94 -3.63
C GLU A 9 -5.59 -12.25 -2.32
N SER A 10 -5.21 -12.86 -1.23
CA SER A 10 -5.39 -12.26 0.09
C SER A 10 -4.40 -12.82 1.07
N GLY A 11 -4.27 -12.17 2.22
CA GLY A 11 -3.38 -12.61 3.27
C GLY A 11 -3.34 -11.61 4.41
N THR A 12 -2.31 -11.71 5.23
CA THR A 12 -2.14 -10.80 6.36
C THR A 12 -1.02 -9.81 6.06
N CYS A 13 -1.13 -8.61 6.64
CA CYS A 13 -0.12 -7.58 6.47
C CYS A 13 0.11 -6.80 7.76
N GLY A 14 -0.28 -7.34 8.88
CA GLY A 14 -0.06 -6.81 10.21
C GLY A 14 -0.63 -7.81 11.21
N PRO A 15 -0.42 -7.60 12.52
CA PRO A 15 -0.98 -8.51 13.53
C PRO A 15 -2.49 -8.66 13.40
N ASP A 16 -3.17 -7.55 13.04
CA ASP A 16 -4.61 -7.54 12.90
C ASP A 16 -5.04 -6.91 11.59
N LEU A 17 -4.21 -6.98 10.58
CA LEU A 17 -4.52 -6.45 9.25
C LEU A 17 -4.53 -7.56 8.21
N ARG A 18 -5.46 -7.42 7.27
CA ARG A 18 -5.55 -8.32 6.13
C ARG A 18 -5.58 -7.50 4.86
N TRP A 19 -5.11 -8.12 3.79
CA TRP A 19 -5.18 -7.51 2.47
C TRP A 19 -5.96 -8.42 1.53
N HIS A 20 -6.57 -7.80 0.55
CA HIS A 20 -7.30 -8.50 -0.50
C HIS A 20 -7.08 -7.76 -1.80
N LEU A 21 -6.68 -8.47 -2.83
CA LEU A 21 -6.39 -7.90 -4.14
C LEU A 21 -7.34 -8.50 -5.15
N THR A 22 -8.07 -7.65 -5.86
CA THR A 22 -8.96 -8.10 -6.93
C THR A 22 -8.16 -8.30 -8.22
N ASP A 23 -8.74 -9.01 -9.17
CA ASP A 23 -8.07 -9.28 -10.42
C ASP A 23 -7.91 -8.05 -11.32
N ASN A 24 -8.62 -6.97 -11.02
CA ASN A 24 -8.43 -5.71 -11.74
C ASN A 24 -7.58 -4.69 -11.00
N GLY A 25 -6.84 -5.14 -10.00
CA GLY A 25 -5.80 -4.32 -9.39
C GLY A 25 -6.23 -3.43 -8.23
N VAL A 26 -7.34 -3.73 -7.58
CA VAL A 26 -7.76 -2.97 -6.40
C VAL A 26 -7.33 -3.72 -5.15
N LEU A 27 -6.45 -3.09 -4.37
CA LEU A 27 -5.96 -3.65 -3.12
C LEU A 27 -6.71 -3.01 -1.96
N THR A 28 -7.35 -3.84 -1.15
CA THR A 28 -8.04 -3.39 0.06
C THR A 28 -7.29 -3.89 1.28
N ILE A 29 -6.99 -2.99 2.18
CA ILE A 29 -6.37 -3.33 3.47
C ILE A 29 -7.38 -3.05 4.56
N SER A 30 -7.68 -4.06 5.35
CA SER A 30 -8.71 -3.99 6.37
C SER A 30 -8.18 -4.44 7.72
N GLY A 31 -8.96 -4.18 8.77
CA GLY A 31 -8.57 -4.51 10.13
C GLY A 31 -8.23 -3.26 10.91
N LYS A 32 -7.38 -3.42 11.92
CA LYS A 32 -7.03 -2.28 12.77
C LYS A 32 -5.58 -2.38 13.23
N GLY A 33 -4.99 -1.23 13.49
CA GLY A 33 -3.65 -1.15 14.03
C GLY A 33 -2.59 -1.03 12.97
N GLU A 34 -1.46 -1.63 13.24
CA GLU A 34 -0.22 -1.39 12.48
C GLU A 34 -0.03 -2.37 11.34
N MET A 35 0.50 -1.86 10.24
CA MET A 35 0.97 -2.69 9.15
C MET A 35 2.41 -3.09 9.40
N TYR A 36 2.81 -4.28 8.93
CA TYR A 36 4.21 -4.66 8.96
C TYR A 36 5.05 -3.74 8.09
N ASP A 37 6.32 -3.57 8.47
CA ASP A 37 7.29 -2.93 7.61
C ASP A 37 7.87 -3.97 6.65
N TYR A 38 8.17 -3.53 5.43
CA TYR A 38 8.77 -4.39 4.42
C TYR A 38 10.13 -3.84 4.06
N SER A 39 10.91 -4.64 3.35
CA SER A 39 12.27 -4.27 3.01
C SER A 39 12.53 -4.59 1.55
N TYR A 40 13.69 -4.19 1.09
CA TYR A 40 14.09 -4.46 -0.28
C TYR A 40 14.14 -5.96 -0.56
N SER A 41 14.59 -6.74 0.42
CA SER A 41 14.69 -8.19 0.27
C SER A 41 13.42 -8.93 0.68
N LYS A 42 12.55 -8.28 1.46
CA LYS A 42 11.28 -8.88 1.84
C LYS A 42 10.16 -7.93 1.50
N ARG A 43 9.68 -8.06 0.27
CA ARG A 43 8.68 -7.18 -0.28
C ARG A 43 7.30 -7.45 0.32
N ALA A 44 6.45 -6.46 0.23
CA ALA A 44 5.04 -6.65 0.59
C ALA A 44 4.44 -7.78 -0.25
N PRO A 45 3.48 -8.54 0.31
CA PRO A 45 2.94 -9.70 -0.40
C PRO A 45 2.29 -9.35 -1.74
N TRP A 46 1.82 -8.13 -1.92
CA TRP A 46 1.23 -7.68 -3.19
C TRP A 46 2.26 -7.08 -4.13
N GLY A 47 3.54 -7.06 -3.75
CA GLY A 47 4.56 -6.33 -4.52
C GLY A 47 4.81 -6.84 -5.92
N LYS A 48 4.39 -8.06 -6.23
CA LYS A 48 4.56 -8.64 -7.57
C LYS A 48 3.39 -8.40 -8.50
N TYR A 49 2.35 -7.70 -8.03
CA TYR A 49 1.16 -7.45 -8.84
C TYR A 49 1.07 -5.98 -9.23
N ASP A 50 0.29 -5.70 -10.27
CA ASP A 50 0.02 -4.33 -10.68
C ASP A 50 -1.13 -3.77 -9.85
N ILE A 51 -0.79 -3.03 -8.82
CA ILE A 51 -1.78 -2.39 -7.97
C ILE A 51 -2.13 -1.04 -8.60
N LYS A 52 -3.39 -0.86 -8.96
CA LYS A 52 -3.87 0.37 -9.60
C LYS A 52 -4.50 1.33 -8.62
N ARG A 53 -5.12 0.79 -7.58
CA ARG A 53 -5.75 1.58 -6.51
C ARG A 53 -5.55 0.87 -5.19
N ASN A 54 -5.47 1.64 -4.12
CA ASN A 54 -5.55 1.05 -2.79
C ASN A 54 -6.70 1.67 -2.01
N ILE A 55 -7.30 0.85 -1.17
CA ILE A 55 -8.33 1.25 -0.23
C ILE A 55 -7.83 0.86 1.15
N ILE A 56 -7.59 1.84 1.98
CA ILE A 56 -7.02 1.61 3.30
C ILE A 56 -8.10 1.90 4.33
N GLY A 57 -8.40 0.90 5.14
CA GLY A 57 -9.47 0.99 6.14
C GLY A 57 -9.19 2.03 7.21
N ASP A 58 -10.26 2.57 7.79
CA ASP A 58 -10.17 3.73 8.65
C ASP A 58 -9.84 3.42 10.12
N SER A 59 -9.44 2.19 10.40
CA SER A 59 -8.89 1.83 11.72
C SER A 59 -7.42 1.46 11.65
N ILE A 60 -6.80 1.63 10.50
CA ILE A 60 -5.39 1.33 10.30
C ILE A 60 -4.57 2.54 10.76
N THR A 61 -3.54 2.29 11.56
CA THR A 61 -2.78 3.38 12.18
C THR A 61 -1.44 3.64 11.52
N THR A 62 -0.86 2.66 10.83
CA THR A 62 0.40 2.88 10.14
C THR A 62 0.40 2.23 8.77
N ILE A 63 1.09 2.86 7.83
CA ILE A 63 1.44 2.27 6.55
C ILE A 63 2.90 1.84 6.69
N GLY A 64 3.19 0.59 6.43
CA GLY A 64 4.51 0.05 6.66
C GLY A 64 5.57 0.58 5.71
N GLY A 65 6.81 0.51 6.12
CA GLY A 65 7.93 0.88 5.26
C GLY A 65 7.92 0.04 3.99
N ARG A 66 8.17 0.66 2.87
CA ARG A 66 8.20 0.05 1.54
C ARG A 66 6.92 -0.73 1.19
N ALA A 67 5.81 -0.43 1.84
CA ALA A 67 4.56 -1.17 1.60
C ALA A 67 4.11 -1.07 0.14
N PHE A 68 4.26 0.09 -0.47
CA PHE A 68 3.86 0.32 -1.86
C PHE A 68 5.06 0.73 -2.72
N TYR A 69 6.23 0.26 -2.33
CA TYR A 69 7.46 0.53 -3.05
C TYR A 69 7.36 -0.02 -4.47
N ASN A 70 7.66 0.81 -5.44
CA ASN A 70 7.68 0.41 -6.85
C ASN A 70 6.31 0.00 -7.39
N CYS A 71 5.23 0.48 -6.79
CA CYS A 71 3.89 0.25 -7.31
C CYS A 71 3.63 1.23 -8.45
N SER A 72 4.26 0.98 -9.58
CA SER A 72 4.29 1.93 -10.68
C SER A 72 2.95 2.11 -11.39
N ALA A 73 2.01 1.20 -11.20
CA ALA A 73 0.66 1.34 -11.76
C ALA A 73 -0.28 2.11 -10.84
N LEU A 74 0.15 2.44 -9.63
CA LEU A 74 -0.70 3.08 -8.64
C LEU A 74 -0.90 4.56 -9.00
N THR A 75 -2.13 4.92 -9.32
CA THR A 75 -2.43 6.27 -9.78
C THR A 75 -3.03 7.17 -8.73
N SER A 76 -3.53 6.59 -7.65
CA SER A 76 -4.11 7.39 -6.57
C SER A 76 -4.00 6.66 -5.24
N VAL A 77 -3.87 7.42 -4.19
CA VAL A 77 -3.77 6.90 -2.83
C VAL A 77 -4.66 7.77 -1.96
N THR A 78 -5.51 7.12 -1.19
CA THR A 78 -6.30 7.81 -0.17
C THR A 78 -5.88 7.26 1.19
N ILE A 79 -5.33 8.12 2.01
CA ILE A 79 -4.83 7.73 3.33
C ILE A 79 -5.81 8.25 4.37
N PRO A 80 -6.45 7.37 5.15
CA PRO A 80 -7.44 7.80 6.13
C PRO A 80 -6.80 8.55 7.30
N ASN A 81 -7.63 9.31 8.00
CA ASN A 81 -7.14 10.10 9.15
C ASN A 81 -6.64 9.24 10.30
N SER A 82 -7.04 7.98 10.36
CA SER A 82 -6.56 7.06 11.38
C SER A 82 -5.05 6.80 11.27
N VAL A 83 -4.49 6.97 10.08
CA VAL A 83 -3.07 6.71 9.86
C VAL A 83 -2.27 7.88 10.42
N THR A 84 -1.40 7.57 11.37
CA THR A 84 -0.54 8.56 12.02
C THR A 84 0.90 8.48 11.58
N THR A 85 1.29 7.38 10.96
CA THR A 85 2.67 7.16 10.54
C THR A 85 2.70 6.46 9.19
N ILE A 86 3.53 6.97 8.29
CA ILE A 86 3.82 6.32 7.03
C ILE A 86 5.30 5.98 7.04
N GLY A 87 5.62 4.72 6.83
CA GLY A 87 6.99 4.24 6.89
C GLY A 87 7.85 4.74 5.74
N GLU A 88 9.15 4.55 5.89
CA GLU A 88 10.13 5.04 4.94
C GLU A 88 9.96 4.36 3.58
N TYR A 89 9.99 5.12 2.53
CA TYR A 89 9.85 4.62 1.15
C TYR A 89 8.53 3.92 0.87
N ALA A 90 7.49 4.21 1.65
CA ALA A 90 6.21 3.51 1.50
C ALA A 90 5.63 3.64 0.09
N PHE A 91 5.80 4.79 -0.55
CA PHE A 91 5.28 5.04 -1.90
C PHE A 91 6.38 5.39 -2.89
N HIS A 92 7.57 4.93 -2.63
CA HIS A 92 8.71 5.24 -3.49
C HIS A 92 8.52 4.60 -4.88
N ASP A 93 8.78 5.35 -5.93
CA ASP A 93 8.66 4.91 -7.32
C ASP A 93 7.25 4.51 -7.73
N CYS A 94 6.24 5.11 -7.12
CA CYS A 94 4.88 5.04 -7.63
C CYS A 94 4.66 6.14 -8.66
N ILE A 95 3.71 5.94 -9.57
CA ILE A 95 3.33 7.01 -10.49
C ILE A 95 2.88 8.26 -9.73
N TYR A 96 2.14 8.04 -8.66
CA TYR A 96 1.72 9.12 -7.78
C TYR A 96 2.92 9.91 -7.28
N ASN A 97 3.98 9.21 -6.88
CA ASN A 97 5.19 9.85 -6.37
C ASN A 97 5.95 10.59 -7.46
N HIS A 98 5.90 10.12 -8.69
CA HIS A 98 6.55 10.81 -9.81
C HIS A 98 5.92 12.15 -10.11
N ARG A 99 4.65 12.32 -9.80
CA ARG A 99 3.95 13.57 -10.08
C ARG A 99 4.12 14.60 -8.99
N THR A 100 4.59 14.18 -7.85
CA THR A 100 4.80 15.10 -6.74
C THR A 100 6.16 14.84 -6.14
N THR A 101 6.93 15.90 -5.99
CA THR A 101 8.24 15.83 -5.37
C THR A 101 8.21 16.42 -3.98
N LYS A 102 7.03 16.76 -3.51
CA LYS A 102 6.90 17.45 -2.22
C LYS A 102 6.82 16.45 -1.09
N THR A 103 7.35 16.84 0.04
CA THR A 103 7.11 16.12 1.28
C THR A 103 5.66 16.28 1.67
N ASN A 104 5.03 15.21 2.13
CA ASN A 104 3.66 15.27 2.60
C ASN A 104 3.60 16.09 3.89
N GLN A 105 2.72 17.07 3.94
CA GLN A 105 2.64 17.95 5.10
C GLN A 105 2.12 17.26 6.34
N LYS A 106 1.22 16.30 6.17
CA LYS A 106 0.70 15.54 7.30
C LYS A 106 1.73 14.55 7.81
N TYR A 107 2.58 14.07 6.94
CA TYR A 107 3.61 13.07 7.26
C TYR A 107 4.95 13.61 6.77
N PRO A 108 5.51 14.61 7.44
CA PRO A 108 6.63 15.35 6.88
C PRO A 108 7.92 14.57 6.67
N SER A 109 8.04 13.40 7.27
CA SER A 109 9.22 12.57 7.06
C SER A 109 9.12 11.71 5.80
N VAL A 110 8.03 11.81 5.06
CA VAL A 110 7.76 10.96 3.89
C VAL A 110 7.71 11.79 2.63
N ASN A 111 8.48 11.41 1.64
CA ASN A 111 8.38 11.97 0.29
C ASN A 111 7.37 11.17 -0.49
N LEU A 112 6.38 11.83 -1.00
CA LEU A 112 5.36 11.20 -1.83
C LEU A 112 5.61 11.42 -3.30
#